data_2383bd7f337df2525717770e6358d960
#
_entry.id   2383bd7f337df2525717770e6358d960
#
_cell.length_a   1.000
_cell.length_b   1.000
_cell.length_c   1.000
_cell.angle_alpha   90.00
_cell.angle_beta   90.00
_cell.angle_gamma   90.00
#
_symmetry.space_group_name_H-M   'P 1'
#
loop_
_entity.id
_entity.type
_entity.pdbx_description
1 polymer ?
#
loop_
_entity_poly.entity_id
_entity_poly.type
_entity_poly.pdbx_seq_one_letter_code
_entity_poly.pdbx_strand_id
1 'polypeptide(L)'
;MTDYDVIVVGAGNAALSAALSAKDNCAKKILVLEKASSKEKGGNSRYTNGAYRFAYNDFSDLKKVIPNLKNSNSIDYGKYSVADFLRDMNKVTDGKTDKKLSKILTSKSFETIHWLSKKGLKFTPIKGRQSFKVNGVMRYWGGLTLEVSGQGEKLIDSMLKII
;
A
#
# COMPACT_ATOMS: atom_id res chain seq x y z
N MET A 1 33.49 -0.76 17.11
CA MET A 1 32.10 -1.25 17.14
C MET A 1 31.36 -0.53 16.04
N THR A 2 30.51 -1.24 15.27
CA THR A 2 29.69 -0.60 14.27
C THR A 2 28.35 -0.26 14.93
N ASP A 3 28.14 1.03 15.21
CA ASP A 3 26.91 1.50 15.84
C ASP A 3 25.85 1.76 14.80
N TYR A 4 24.61 1.35 15.05
CA TYR A 4 23.45 1.61 14.22
C TYR A 4 22.44 2.47 14.98
N ASP A 5 21.83 3.43 14.28
CA ASP A 5 20.75 4.25 14.84
C ASP A 5 19.47 3.43 15.00
N VAL A 6 19.19 2.51 14.04
CA VAL A 6 18.02 1.65 14.03
C VAL A 6 18.38 0.27 13.51
N ILE A 7 17.92 -0.75 14.21
CA ILE A 7 17.99 -2.15 13.77
C ILE A 7 16.57 -2.66 13.57
N VAL A 8 16.27 -3.10 12.35
CA VAL A 8 14.96 -3.65 11.95
C VAL A 8 15.11 -5.15 11.75
N VAL A 9 14.31 -5.95 12.44
CA VAL A 9 14.34 -7.41 12.33
C VAL A 9 13.23 -7.89 11.41
N GLY A 10 13.62 -8.51 10.29
CA GLY A 10 12.78 -8.93 9.19
C GLY A 10 12.85 -7.98 7.99
N ALA A 11 12.45 -8.47 6.80
CA ALA A 11 12.37 -7.67 5.56
C ALA A 11 10.99 -7.76 4.88
N GLY A 12 9.92 -8.02 5.64
CA GLY A 12 8.56 -7.91 5.15
C GLY A 12 8.11 -6.45 5.01
N ASN A 13 6.92 -6.23 4.45
CA ASN A 13 6.39 -4.89 4.19
C ASN A 13 6.41 -3.97 5.42
N ALA A 14 6.02 -4.47 6.60
CA ALA A 14 6.02 -3.69 7.84
C ALA A 14 7.44 -3.26 8.25
N ALA A 15 8.39 -4.20 8.21
CA ALA A 15 9.78 -3.97 8.57
C ALA A 15 10.45 -2.96 7.61
N LEU A 16 10.26 -3.12 6.30
CA LEU A 16 10.81 -2.19 5.31
C LEU A 16 10.16 -0.81 5.38
N SER A 17 8.86 -0.73 5.70
CA SER A 17 8.20 0.55 5.95
C SER A 17 8.79 1.26 7.18
N ALA A 18 9.08 0.53 8.24
CA ALA A 18 9.76 1.07 9.43
C ALA A 18 11.17 1.58 9.10
N ALA A 19 11.96 0.82 8.34
CA ALA A 19 13.30 1.22 7.92
C ALA A 19 13.26 2.48 7.04
N LEU A 20 12.37 2.54 6.06
CA LEU A 20 12.19 3.72 5.21
C LEU A 20 11.73 4.94 6.00
N SER A 21 10.82 4.75 6.96
CA SER A 21 10.37 5.83 7.85
C SER A 21 11.51 6.32 8.75
N ALA A 22 12.33 5.43 9.30
CA ALA A 22 13.51 5.81 10.07
C ALA A 22 14.49 6.66 9.24
N LYS A 23 14.73 6.27 7.98
CA LYS A 23 15.56 7.02 7.02
C LYS A 23 15.01 8.44 6.79
N ASP A 24 13.70 8.58 6.61
CA ASP A 24 13.03 9.87 6.43
C ASP A 24 13.11 10.76 7.68
N ASN A 25 13.23 10.15 8.85
CA ASN A 25 13.39 10.81 10.14
C ASN A 25 14.85 10.88 10.61
N CYS A 26 15.77 11.01 9.66
CA CYS A 26 17.19 11.31 9.89
C CYS A 26 18.05 10.18 10.50
N ALA A 27 17.57 8.95 10.58
CA ALA A 27 18.45 7.83 10.91
C ALA A 27 19.49 7.64 9.79
N LYS A 28 20.79 7.69 10.16
CA LYS A 28 21.92 7.63 9.22
C LYS A 28 22.39 6.21 8.97
N LYS A 29 22.33 5.37 9.99
CA LYS A 29 22.80 3.98 9.95
C LYS A 29 21.65 3.05 10.30
N ILE A 30 21.06 2.43 9.31
CA ILE A 30 19.93 1.50 9.46
C ILE A 30 20.41 0.11 9.08
N LEU A 31 20.20 -0.86 9.96
CA LEU A 31 20.46 -2.27 9.69
C LEU A 31 19.14 -3.02 9.57
N VAL A 32 18.94 -3.72 8.47
CA VAL A 32 17.82 -4.64 8.28
C VAL A 32 18.35 -6.07 8.34
N LEU A 33 17.85 -6.85 9.28
CA LEU A 33 18.20 -8.26 9.46
C LEU A 33 17.10 -9.14 8.90
N GLU A 34 17.43 -10.01 7.96
CA GLU A 34 16.49 -10.98 7.37
C GLU A 34 17.10 -12.39 7.47
N LYS A 35 16.31 -13.34 7.98
CA LYS A 35 16.78 -14.73 8.13
C LYS A 35 16.70 -15.57 6.87
N ALA A 36 15.81 -15.18 5.95
CA ALA A 36 15.62 -15.89 4.70
C ALA A 36 16.76 -15.59 3.72
N SER A 37 16.98 -16.48 2.78
CA SER A 37 17.94 -16.28 1.69
C SER A 37 17.60 -15.05 0.86
N SER A 38 18.56 -14.54 0.09
CA SER A 38 18.35 -13.41 -0.82
C SER A 38 17.23 -13.64 -1.84
N LYS A 39 16.93 -14.89 -2.17
CA LYS A 39 15.85 -15.27 -3.09
C LYS A 39 14.47 -15.30 -2.42
N GLU A 40 14.42 -15.57 -1.11
CA GLU A 40 13.18 -15.78 -0.35
C GLU A 40 12.87 -14.64 0.63
N LYS A 41 13.74 -13.64 0.71
CA LYS A 41 13.57 -12.47 1.58
C LYS A 41 12.22 -11.80 1.40
N GLY A 42 11.68 -11.23 2.48
CA GLY A 42 10.43 -10.45 2.43
C GLY A 42 9.23 -11.15 3.05
N GLY A 43 9.39 -12.39 3.52
CA GLY A 43 8.32 -13.16 4.17
C GLY A 43 7.06 -13.24 3.31
N ASN A 44 5.89 -13.30 3.94
CA ASN A 44 4.62 -13.40 3.24
C ASN A 44 4.38 -12.23 2.27
N SER A 45 4.95 -11.05 2.52
CA SER A 45 4.78 -9.89 1.66
C SER A 45 5.30 -10.10 0.24
N ARG A 46 6.35 -10.91 0.07
CA ARG A 46 6.91 -11.26 -1.24
C ARG A 46 5.93 -12.03 -2.11
N TYR A 47 5.11 -12.90 -1.48
CA TYR A 47 4.21 -13.83 -2.18
C TYR A 47 2.78 -13.28 -2.35
N THR A 48 2.55 -12.02 -1.97
CA THR A 48 1.25 -11.36 -2.17
C THR A 48 1.12 -10.77 -3.57
N ASN A 49 -0.09 -10.43 -3.96
CA ASN A 49 -0.32 -9.62 -5.17
C ASN A 49 0.11 -8.16 -4.99
N GLY A 50 0.66 -7.77 -3.82
CA GLY A 50 1.02 -6.39 -3.54
C GLY A 50 -0.18 -5.44 -3.59
N ALA A 51 -1.36 -5.93 -3.21
CA ALA A 51 -2.61 -5.19 -3.28
C ALA A 51 -2.80 -4.28 -2.07
N TYR A 52 -3.25 -3.05 -2.33
CA TYR A 52 -3.53 -2.04 -1.31
C TYR A 52 -4.92 -1.47 -1.48
N ARG A 53 -5.66 -1.40 -0.38
CA ARG A 53 -6.89 -0.62 -0.26
C ARG A 53 -6.58 0.65 0.54
N PHE A 54 -7.12 1.77 0.11
CA PHE A 54 -6.88 3.06 0.75
C PHE A 54 -8.07 4.00 0.53
N ALA A 55 -8.23 4.97 1.40
CA ALA A 55 -9.28 5.98 1.26
C ALA A 55 -8.84 7.06 0.25
N TYR A 56 -9.77 7.54 -0.56
CA TYR A 56 -9.59 8.67 -1.48
C TYR A 56 -10.94 9.33 -1.75
N ASN A 57 -10.94 10.60 -2.08
CA ASN A 57 -12.16 11.37 -2.27
C ASN A 57 -12.56 11.47 -3.75
N ASP A 58 -11.59 11.60 -4.65
CA ASP A 58 -11.84 11.85 -6.07
C ASP A 58 -10.67 11.39 -6.95
N PHE A 59 -10.81 11.63 -8.24
CA PHE A 59 -9.81 11.31 -9.24
C PHE A 59 -8.48 12.07 -9.04
N SER A 60 -8.52 13.27 -8.48
CA SER A 60 -7.29 14.05 -8.22
C SER A 60 -6.39 13.39 -7.19
N ASP A 61 -6.98 12.76 -6.17
CA ASP A 61 -6.23 11.97 -5.19
C ASP A 61 -5.57 10.75 -5.86
N LEU A 62 -6.31 10.07 -6.73
CA LEU A 62 -5.75 8.93 -7.47
C LEU A 62 -4.58 9.33 -8.37
N LYS A 63 -4.65 10.51 -9.00
CA LYS A 63 -3.55 11.05 -9.81
C LYS A 63 -2.29 11.38 -9.02
N LYS A 64 -2.41 11.71 -7.73
CA LYS A 64 -1.24 11.89 -6.86
C LYS A 64 -0.47 10.59 -6.64
N VAL A 65 -1.17 9.45 -6.67
CA VAL A 65 -0.58 8.12 -6.49
C VAL A 65 -0.16 7.50 -7.82
N ILE A 66 -0.96 7.69 -8.87
CA ILE A 66 -0.72 7.18 -10.23
C ILE A 66 -0.77 8.36 -11.22
N PRO A 67 0.34 9.10 -11.43
CA PRO A 67 0.34 10.30 -12.26
C PRO A 67 -0.18 10.08 -13.69
N ASN A 68 0.07 8.90 -14.25
CA ASN A 68 -0.34 8.54 -15.62
C ASN A 68 -1.73 7.88 -15.68
N LEU A 69 -2.51 7.91 -14.60
CA LEU A 69 -3.88 7.37 -14.59
C LEU A 69 -4.75 8.14 -15.59
N LYS A 70 -5.34 7.41 -16.53
CA LYS A 70 -6.20 8.02 -17.55
C LYS A 70 -7.61 8.20 -17.01
N ASN A 71 -8.15 9.39 -17.15
CA ASN A 71 -9.56 9.64 -17.00
C ASN A 71 -10.28 9.27 -18.31
N SER A 72 -11.43 8.61 -18.22
CA SER A 72 -12.19 8.18 -19.38
C SER A 72 -13.66 8.07 -18.97
N ASN A 73 -14.57 8.46 -19.86
CA ASN A 73 -16.00 8.30 -19.66
C ASN A 73 -16.44 6.83 -19.51
N SER A 74 -15.56 5.89 -19.87
CA SER A 74 -15.79 4.45 -19.71
C SER A 74 -15.34 3.88 -18.36
N ILE A 75 -14.79 4.72 -17.46
CA ILE A 75 -14.28 4.29 -16.15
C ILE A 75 -14.75 5.26 -15.07
N ASP A 76 -15.52 4.73 -14.13
CA ASP A 76 -15.91 5.43 -12.90
C ASP A 76 -15.07 4.87 -11.74
N TYR A 77 -14.10 5.65 -11.30
CA TYR A 77 -13.26 5.29 -10.15
C TYR A 77 -13.98 5.47 -8.81
N GLY A 78 -15.10 6.22 -8.81
CA GLY A 78 -15.85 6.50 -7.59
C GLY A 78 -15.05 7.27 -6.54
N LYS A 79 -15.51 7.13 -5.31
CA LYS A 79 -14.82 7.56 -4.09
C LYS A 79 -14.85 6.43 -3.06
N TYR A 80 -13.89 6.43 -2.15
CA TYR A 80 -13.86 5.49 -1.03
C TYR A 80 -13.37 6.24 0.21
N SER A 81 -14.31 6.75 0.99
CA SER A 81 -13.98 7.58 2.13
C SER A 81 -13.38 6.78 3.30
N VAL A 82 -12.75 7.46 4.24
CA VAL A 82 -12.30 6.86 5.51
C VAL A 82 -13.45 6.18 6.25
N ALA A 83 -14.65 6.77 6.21
CA ALA A 83 -15.84 6.19 6.82
C ALA A 83 -16.29 4.89 6.13
N ASP A 84 -16.22 4.85 4.77
CA ASP A 84 -16.52 3.64 4.00
C ASP A 84 -15.53 2.53 4.34
N PHE A 85 -14.25 2.85 4.41
CA PHE A 85 -13.21 1.88 4.73
C PHE A 85 -13.40 1.31 6.15
N LEU A 86 -13.67 2.18 7.13
CA LEU A 86 -13.92 1.75 8.51
C LEU A 86 -15.18 0.88 8.62
N ARG A 87 -16.26 1.24 7.90
CA ARG A 87 -17.49 0.46 7.83
C ARG A 87 -17.24 -0.94 7.26
N ASP A 88 -16.48 -1.04 6.16
CA ASP A 88 -16.16 -2.31 5.53
C ASP A 88 -15.28 -3.18 6.43
N MET A 89 -14.30 -2.59 7.13
CA MET A 89 -13.51 -3.30 8.13
C MET A 89 -14.38 -3.87 9.25
N ASN A 90 -15.27 -3.06 9.81
CA ASN A 90 -16.21 -3.50 10.86
C ASN A 90 -17.09 -4.64 10.36
N LYS A 91 -17.57 -4.57 9.12
CA LYS A 91 -18.42 -5.61 8.53
C LYS A 91 -17.69 -6.95 8.41
N VAL A 92 -16.45 -6.97 7.88
CA VAL A 92 -15.71 -8.24 7.67
C VAL A 92 -15.16 -8.83 8.97
N THR A 93 -15.09 -8.05 10.04
CA THR A 93 -14.60 -8.50 11.35
C THR A 93 -15.72 -8.67 12.38
N ASP A 94 -16.99 -8.55 11.98
CA ASP A 94 -18.16 -8.55 12.89
C ASP A 94 -17.98 -7.55 14.05
N GLY A 95 -17.38 -6.40 13.79
CA GLY A 95 -17.10 -5.38 14.80
C GLY A 95 -15.98 -5.71 15.79
N LYS A 96 -15.25 -6.83 15.59
CA LYS A 96 -14.19 -7.29 16.50
C LYS A 96 -12.82 -6.64 16.25
N THR A 97 -12.72 -5.76 15.28
CA THR A 97 -11.46 -5.05 15.00
C THR A 97 -11.10 -4.08 16.15
N ASP A 98 -9.81 -3.90 16.39
CA ASP A 98 -9.33 -2.85 17.29
C ASP A 98 -9.71 -1.48 16.74
N LYS A 99 -10.56 -0.75 17.47
CA LYS A 99 -11.11 0.54 17.03
C LYS A 99 -10.04 1.62 16.83
N LYS A 100 -9.00 1.64 17.70
CA LYS A 100 -7.92 2.62 17.64
C LYS A 100 -7.02 2.37 16.43
N LEU A 101 -6.58 1.13 16.25
CA LEU A 101 -5.76 0.73 15.12
C LEU A 101 -6.50 0.88 13.79
N SER A 102 -7.77 0.50 13.71
CA SER A 102 -8.61 0.67 12.52
C SER A 102 -8.74 2.13 12.11
N LYS A 103 -8.95 3.02 13.09
CA LYS A 103 -9.02 4.46 12.83
C LYS A 103 -7.69 4.99 12.27
N ILE A 104 -6.56 4.58 12.84
CA ILE A 104 -5.23 4.98 12.34
C ILE A 104 -5.03 4.45 10.91
N LEU A 105 -5.27 3.15 10.68
CA LEU A 105 -5.12 2.53 9.38
C LEU A 105 -5.94 3.25 8.31
N THR A 106 -7.23 3.44 8.54
CA THR A 106 -8.13 4.01 7.53
C THR A 106 -7.85 5.49 7.26
N SER A 107 -7.59 6.28 8.31
CA SER A 107 -7.33 7.72 8.17
C SER A 107 -5.96 8.02 7.55
N LYS A 108 -4.96 7.16 7.76
CA LYS A 108 -3.60 7.33 7.21
C LYS A 108 -3.35 6.60 5.90
N SER A 109 -4.32 5.84 5.41
CA SER A 109 -4.14 4.97 4.25
C SER A 109 -3.73 5.72 2.98
N PHE A 110 -4.38 6.83 2.64
CA PHE A 110 -4.03 7.65 1.48
C PHE A 110 -2.60 8.22 1.57
N GLU A 111 -2.31 8.83 2.71
CA GLU A 111 -1.01 9.46 2.96
C GLU A 111 0.13 8.44 2.85
N THR A 112 -0.08 7.23 3.37
CA THR A 112 0.88 6.12 3.32
C THR A 112 1.13 5.64 1.88
N ILE A 113 0.06 5.43 1.09
CA ILE A 113 0.20 5.00 -0.30
C ILE A 113 0.84 6.09 -1.16
N HIS A 114 0.48 7.35 -0.95
CA HIS A 114 1.11 8.49 -1.63
C HIS A 114 2.60 8.61 -1.26
N TRP A 115 2.95 8.40 0.02
CA TRP A 115 4.35 8.35 0.47
C TRP A 115 5.14 7.25 -0.22
N LEU A 116 4.61 6.02 -0.32
CA LEU A 116 5.24 4.92 -1.04
C LEU A 116 5.40 5.23 -2.54
N SER A 117 4.40 5.85 -3.16
CA SER A 117 4.49 6.31 -4.56
C SER A 117 5.63 7.32 -4.75
N LYS A 118 5.76 8.29 -3.85
CA LYS A 118 6.88 9.27 -3.86
C LYS A 118 8.25 8.61 -3.66
N LYS A 119 8.30 7.47 -2.97
CA LYS A 119 9.51 6.65 -2.85
C LYS A 119 9.83 5.86 -4.12
N GLY A 120 9.01 5.94 -5.15
CA GLY A 120 9.26 5.30 -6.44
C GLY A 120 8.55 3.96 -6.63
N LEU A 121 7.69 3.52 -5.69
CA LEU A 121 6.81 2.38 -5.92
C LEU A 121 5.77 2.74 -6.99
N LYS A 122 5.66 1.89 -7.99
CA LYS A 122 4.70 2.07 -9.08
C LYS A 122 3.44 1.28 -8.80
N PHE A 123 2.32 1.98 -8.78
CA PHE A 123 1.00 1.39 -8.55
C PHE A 123 0.18 1.33 -9.84
N THR A 124 -0.65 0.30 -9.96
CA THR A 124 -1.64 0.15 -11.03
C THR A 124 -2.99 -0.24 -10.44
N PRO A 125 -4.11 0.19 -11.06
CA PRO A 125 -5.43 -0.29 -10.69
C PRO A 125 -5.57 -1.80 -10.90
N ILE A 126 -6.11 -2.51 -9.91
CA ILE A 126 -6.50 -3.91 -10.08
C ILE A 126 -7.76 -3.95 -10.93
N LYS A 127 -7.60 -4.35 -12.18
CA LYS A 127 -8.70 -4.69 -13.09
C LYS A 127 -9.12 -6.15 -12.89
N GLY A 128 -10.13 -6.61 -13.53
CA GLY A 128 -10.58 -8.00 -13.40
C GLY A 128 -11.37 -8.23 -12.12
N ARG A 129 -10.86 -8.99 -11.16
CA ARG A 129 -11.62 -9.40 -9.94
C ARG A 129 -12.11 -8.25 -9.05
N GLN A 130 -11.58 -7.05 -9.20
CA GLN A 130 -11.94 -5.89 -8.38
C GLN A 130 -12.83 -4.89 -9.13
N SER A 131 -13.21 -5.20 -10.36
CA SER A 131 -14.07 -4.33 -11.18
C SER A 131 -15.23 -5.08 -11.82
N PHE A 132 -16.24 -4.32 -12.22
CA PHE A 132 -17.43 -4.80 -12.94
C PHE A 132 -17.93 -3.72 -13.91
N LYS A 133 -18.75 -4.09 -14.87
CA LYS A 133 -19.31 -3.13 -15.82
C LYS A 133 -20.80 -2.92 -15.58
N VAL A 134 -21.24 -1.65 -15.63
CA VAL A 134 -22.63 -1.24 -15.63
C VAL A 134 -22.82 -0.28 -16.81
N ASN A 135 -23.72 -0.61 -17.74
CA ASN A 135 -23.99 0.20 -18.92
C ASN A 135 -22.73 0.62 -19.70
N GLY A 136 -21.78 -0.31 -19.85
CA GLY A 136 -20.50 -0.06 -20.53
C GLY A 136 -19.43 0.65 -19.71
N VAL A 137 -19.77 1.22 -18.54
CA VAL A 137 -18.84 1.90 -17.64
C VAL A 137 -18.24 0.91 -16.64
N MET A 138 -16.93 0.87 -16.55
CA MET A 138 -16.19 0.09 -15.57
C MET A 138 -16.26 0.76 -14.20
N ARG A 139 -16.60 0.01 -13.16
CA ARG A 139 -16.65 0.43 -11.75
C ARG A 139 -15.87 -0.51 -10.87
N TYR A 140 -15.56 -0.10 -9.65
CA TYR A 140 -14.77 -0.86 -8.70
C TYR A 140 -15.56 -1.22 -7.45
N TRP A 141 -15.41 -2.47 -6.98
CA TRP A 141 -16.04 -2.97 -5.76
C TRP A 141 -15.42 -2.30 -4.51
N GLY A 142 -16.23 -1.56 -3.76
CA GLY A 142 -15.79 -0.91 -2.52
C GLY A 142 -14.59 0.03 -2.74
N GLY A 143 -14.62 0.80 -3.84
CA GLY A 143 -13.54 1.70 -4.24
C GLY A 143 -12.39 1.03 -5.00
N LEU A 144 -11.52 1.85 -5.55
CA LEU A 144 -10.35 1.39 -6.30
C LEU A 144 -9.35 0.70 -5.36
N THR A 145 -8.95 -0.52 -5.71
CA THR A 145 -7.82 -1.21 -5.10
C THR A 145 -6.63 -1.15 -6.06
N LEU A 146 -5.48 -0.81 -5.53
CA LEU A 146 -4.22 -0.75 -6.28
C LEU A 146 -3.38 -2.00 -6.02
N GLU A 147 -2.50 -2.31 -6.95
CA GLU A 147 -1.42 -3.26 -6.75
C GLU A 147 -0.09 -2.63 -7.14
N VAL A 148 0.99 -3.10 -6.53
CA VAL A 148 2.34 -2.75 -6.96
C VAL A 148 2.63 -3.44 -8.28
N SER A 149 3.13 -2.69 -9.27
CA SER A 149 3.55 -3.26 -10.55
C SER A 149 4.66 -4.29 -10.34
N GLY A 150 4.37 -5.57 -10.63
CA GLY A 150 5.26 -6.70 -10.33
C GLY A 150 5.01 -7.33 -8.95
N GLN A 151 3.88 -7.02 -8.34
CA GLN A 151 3.33 -7.68 -7.15
C GLN A 151 4.24 -7.61 -5.91
N GLY A 152 4.10 -8.57 -4.98
CA GLY A 152 4.82 -8.58 -3.71
C GLY A 152 6.33 -8.72 -3.85
N GLU A 153 6.80 -9.45 -4.83
CA GLU A 153 8.24 -9.55 -5.12
C GLU A 153 8.82 -8.17 -5.43
N LYS A 154 8.20 -7.44 -6.34
CA LYS A 154 8.65 -6.11 -6.73
C LYS A 154 8.46 -5.07 -5.62
N LEU A 155 7.43 -5.24 -4.79
CA LEU A 155 7.25 -4.44 -3.58
C LEU A 155 8.49 -4.53 -2.69
N ILE A 156 8.88 -5.74 -2.31
CA ILE A 156 10.03 -5.98 -1.42
C ILE A 156 11.33 -5.50 -2.06
N ASP A 157 11.59 -5.88 -3.30
CA ASP A 157 12.84 -5.51 -4.00
C ASP A 157 12.94 -3.99 -4.20
N SER A 158 11.84 -3.30 -4.47
CA SER A 158 11.84 -1.84 -4.60
C SER A 158 12.11 -1.14 -3.27
N MET A 159 11.48 -1.59 -2.18
CA MET A 159 11.70 -1.01 -0.86
C MET A 159 13.14 -1.22 -0.37
N LEU A 160 13.72 -2.40 -0.59
CA LEU A 160 15.11 -2.69 -0.25
C LEU A 160 16.12 -1.83 -1.03
N LYS A 161 15.81 -1.45 -2.26
CA LYS A 161 16.68 -0.57 -3.06
C LYS A 161 16.69 0.88 -2.58
N ILE A 162 15.68 1.29 -1.84
CA ILE A 162 15.54 2.67 -1.34
C ILE A 162 16.24 2.82 0.03
N ILE A 163 16.32 1.75 0.82
CA ILE A 163 17.02 1.72 2.12
C ILE A 163 18.53 1.79 1.90
#